data_a3e9077453f45fa993475298fa129ef1
#
_entry.id   a3e9077453f45fa993475298fa129ef1
#
_cell.length_a   1.000
_cell.length_b   1.000
_cell.length_c   1.000
_cell.angle_alpha   90.00
_cell.angle_beta   90.00
_cell.angle_gamma   90.00
#
_symmetry.space_group_name_H-M   'P 1'
#
loop_
_entity.id
_entity.type
_entity.pdbx_description
1 polymer ?
#
loop_
_entity_poly.entity_id
_entity_poly.type
_entity_poly.pdbx_seq_one_letter_code
_entity_poly.pdbx_strand_id
1 'polypeptide(L)'
;DQLTCVFVDHGLLRLNEGKIVMKTFKENLGVKVIHVNAEGKFLEDLVGITDPEEKRKIIGRDFVEIFQEESKEYPQVKWLAQGTIYPDVIESAGGDTKKAHNIKSHHNVGGLPDTLKLKLLEPLRDLFKDEVRKLGVELGLPKDMVYRHPFPGPGLGVRILGEIKKDFADLLRGADA
;
A
#
# COMPACT_ATOMS: atom_id res chain seq x y z
N ASP A 1 12.91 1.55 -20.15
CA ASP A 1 12.43 2.04 -18.86
C ASP A 1 10.95 2.39 -18.95
N GLN A 2 10.08 1.35 -18.83
CA GLN A 2 8.64 1.49 -18.98
C GLN A 2 7.93 1.66 -17.63
N LEU A 3 8.62 1.33 -16.51
CA LEU A 3 8.07 1.31 -15.15
C LEU A 3 8.81 2.31 -14.26
N THR A 4 8.04 3.15 -13.57
CA THR A 4 8.52 3.97 -12.46
C THR A 4 7.76 3.56 -11.20
N CYS A 5 8.47 3.15 -10.16
CA CYS A 5 7.89 2.80 -8.88
C CYS A 5 7.94 3.99 -7.93
N VAL A 6 6.86 4.22 -7.19
CA VAL A 6 6.82 5.20 -6.10
C VAL A 6 6.66 4.43 -4.80
N PHE A 7 7.60 4.61 -3.89
CA PHE A 7 7.54 4.05 -2.54
C PHE A 7 7.25 5.18 -1.55
N VAL A 8 6.10 5.09 -0.90
CA VAL A 8 5.65 6.08 0.09
C VAL A 8 5.99 5.56 1.49
N ASP A 9 6.89 6.26 2.18
CA ASP A 9 7.17 6.01 3.59
C ASP A 9 6.27 6.90 4.45
N HIS A 10 5.24 6.30 4.99
CA HIS A 10 4.24 6.97 5.83
C HIS A 10 4.57 6.92 7.34
N GLY A 11 5.77 6.50 7.72
CA GLY A 11 6.21 6.46 9.12
C GLY A 11 5.59 5.34 9.97
N LEU A 12 4.72 4.49 9.40
CA LEU A 12 4.04 3.39 10.10
C LEU A 12 4.46 2.00 9.59
N LEU A 13 5.60 1.95 8.90
CA LEU A 13 6.22 0.72 8.39
C LEU A 13 6.87 -0.08 9.53
N ARG A 14 7.16 -1.36 9.25
CA ARG A 14 8.01 -2.22 10.11
C ARG A 14 9.42 -1.67 10.23
N LEU A 15 10.15 -2.20 11.22
CA LEU A 15 11.56 -1.85 11.43
C LEU A 15 12.39 -2.11 10.15
N ASN A 16 13.04 -1.06 9.68
CA ASN A 16 13.87 -1.07 8.47
C ASN A 16 13.15 -1.47 7.16
N GLU A 17 11.82 -1.62 7.14
CA GLU A 17 11.08 -2.09 5.96
C GLU A 17 11.34 -1.19 4.74
N GLY A 18 11.29 0.12 4.90
CA GLY A 18 11.58 1.06 3.80
C GLY A 18 12.97 0.83 3.20
N LYS A 19 13.99 0.68 4.03
CA LYS A 19 15.37 0.41 3.58
C LYS A 19 15.48 -0.93 2.84
N ILE A 20 14.82 -1.97 3.37
CA ILE A 20 14.82 -3.32 2.76
C ILE A 20 14.13 -3.28 1.40
N VAL A 21 12.95 -2.66 1.30
CA VAL A 21 12.20 -2.53 0.05
C VAL A 21 13.03 -1.77 -0.98
N MET A 22 13.56 -0.60 -0.64
CA MET A 22 14.37 0.20 -1.56
C MET A 22 15.60 -0.56 -2.06
N LYS A 23 16.30 -1.27 -1.17
CA LYS A 23 17.45 -2.09 -1.52
C LYS A 23 17.05 -3.22 -2.47
N THR A 24 15.99 -3.97 -2.16
CA THR A 24 15.55 -5.10 -2.98
C THR A 24 15.15 -4.67 -4.38
N PHE A 25 14.37 -3.60 -4.51
CA PHE A 25 13.94 -3.11 -5.82
C PHE A 25 15.10 -2.60 -6.65
N LYS A 26 16.04 -1.91 -6.04
CA LYS A 26 17.23 -1.38 -6.73
C LYS A 26 18.20 -2.49 -7.14
N GLU A 27 18.54 -3.40 -6.21
CA GLU A 27 19.60 -4.38 -6.42
C GLU A 27 19.12 -5.63 -7.17
N ASN A 28 17.90 -6.12 -6.88
CA ASN A 28 17.42 -7.39 -7.45
C ASN A 28 16.58 -7.18 -8.72
N LEU A 29 15.84 -6.08 -8.82
CA LEU A 29 14.94 -5.85 -9.95
C LEU A 29 15.43 -4.77 -10.92
N GLY A 30 16.45 -4.00 -10.53
CA GLY A 30 17.00 -2.93 -11.38
C GLY A 30 15.98 -1.85 -11.74
N VAL A 31 14.90 -1.69 -10.95
CA VAL A 31 13.80 -0.77 -11.24
C VAL A 31 14.10 0.58 -10.60
N LYS A 32 13.74 1.66 -11.31
CA LYS A 32 13.76 3.00 -10.74
C LYS A 32 12.68 3.11 -9.68
N VAL A 33 13.07 3.42 -8.43
CA VAL A 33 12.14 3.67 -7.32
C VAL A 33 12.34 5.10 -6.82
N ILE A 34 11.25 5.84 -6.76
CA ILE A 34 11.17 7.16 -6.13
C ILE A 34 10.75 6.94 -4.69
N HIS A 35 11.53 7.43 -3.74
CA HIS A 35 11.22 7.37 -2.32
C HIS A 35 10.60 8.70 -1.88
N VAL A 36 9.35 8.64 -1.44
CA VAL A 36 8.62 9.78 -0.89
C VAL A 36 8.53 9.61 0.62
N ASN A 37 9.21 10.49 1.35
CA ASN A 37 9.06 10.55 2.81
C ASN A 37 7.83 11.40 3.15
N ALA A 38 6.78 10.75 3.60
CA ALA A 38 5.50 11.37 3.94
C ALA A 38 5.12 11.18 5.43
N GLU A 39 6.07 10.72 6.29
CA GLU A 39 5.83 10.48 7.72
C GLU A 39 5.13 11.67 8.39
N GLY A 40 5.61 12.88 8.16
CA GLY A 40 5.05 14.09 8.76
C GLY A 40 3.58 14.29 8.44
N LYS A 41 3.21 14.20 7.14
CA LYS A 41 1.82 14.35 6.68
C LYS A 41 0.90 13.31 7.32
N PHE A 42 1.27 12.03 7.27
CA PHE A 42 0.43 10.97 7.81
C PHE A 42 0.24 11.08 9.33
N LEU A 43 1.30 11.42 10.06
CA LEU A 43 1.20 11.58 11.51
C LEU A 43 0.34 12.80 11.88
N GLU A 44 0.44 13.91 11.12
CA GLU A 44 -0.36 15.11 11.33
C GLU A 44 -1.86 14.85 11.08
N ASP A 45 -2.20 14.20 9.96
CA ASP A 45 -3.59 13.90 9.59
C ASP A 45 -4.24 12.84 10.51
N LEU A 46 -3.44 12.08 11.26
CA LEU A 46 -3.90 11.08 12.21
C LEU A 46 -3.97 11.57 13.66
N VAL A 47 -3.66 12.85 13.92
CA VAL A 47 -3.77 13.44 15.27
C VAL A 47 -5.20 13.34 15.78
N GLY A 48 -5.38 12.82 16.99
CA GLY A 48 -6.68 12.66 17.66
C GLY A 48 -7.56 11.54 17.11
N ILE A 49 -7.14 10.84 16.05
CA ILE A 49 -7.93 9.76 15.43
C ILE A 49 -7.69 8.45 16.19
N THR A 50 -8.75 7.89 16.75
CA THR A 50 -8.70 6.66 17.56
C THR A 50 -9.39 5.47 16.89
N ASP A 51 -10.42 5.71 16.08
CA ASP A 51 -11.17 4.67 15.38
C ASP A 51 -10.35 4.02 14.27
N PRO A 52 -10.22 2.68 14.24
CA PRO A 52 -9.39 1.98 13.25
C PRO A 52 -9.86 2.15 11.80
N GLU A 53 -11.16 2.29 11.58
CA GLU A 53 -11.71 2.46 10.23
C GLU A 53 -11.47 3.88 9.72
N GLU A 54 -11.59 4.87 10.61
CA GLU A 54 -11.25 6.25 10.29
C GLU A 54 -9.75 6.39 9.95
N LYS A 55 -8.87 5.75 10.73
CA LYS A 55 -7.44 5.66 10.41
C LYS A 55 -7.19 5.09 9.02
N ARG A 56 -7.87 3.99 8.65
CA ARG A 56 -7.72 3.39 7.31
C ARG A 56 -8.15 4.34 6.21
N LYS A 57 -9.25 5.06 6.40
CA LYS A 57 -9.77 6.03 5.41
C LYS A 57 -8.80 7.19 5.20
N ILE A 58 -8.27 7.75 6.30
CA ILE A 58 -7.29 8.85 6.24
C ILE A 58 -6.03 8.37 5.54
N ILE A 59 -5.45 7.26 5.97
CA ILE A 59 -4.24 6.70 5.36
C ILE A 59 -4.46 6.42 3.87
N GLY A 60 -5.61 5.85 3.50
CA GLY A 60 -5.95 5.59 2.10
C GLY A 60 -6.07 6.87 1.26
N ARG A 61 -6.72 7.90 1.80
CA ARG A 61 -6.81 9.22 1.17
C ARG A 61 -5.43 9.82 0.94
N ASP A 62 -4.59 9.83 1.95
CA ASP A 62 -3.27 10.46 1.91
C ASP A 62 -2.36 9.76 0.89
N PHE A 63 -2.44 8.43 0.78
CA PHE A 63 -1.76 7.71 -0.29
C PHE A 63 -2.21 8.18 -1.68
N VAL A 64 -3.51 8.33 -1.91
CA VAL A 64 -4.03 8.79 -3.20
C VAL A 64 -3.55 10.20 -3.51
N GLU A 65 -3.58 11.10 -2.54
CA GLU A 65 -3.11 12.48 -2.70
C GLU A 65 -1.62 12.53 -3.09
N ILE A 66 -0.77 11.75 -2.41
CA ILE A 66 0.66 11.67 -2.72
C ILE A 66 0.87 11.12 -4.13
N PHE A 67 0.17 10.05 -4.51
CA PHE A 67 0.25 9.52 -5.86
C PHE A 67 -0.20 10.51 -6.92
N GLN A 68 -1.23 11.30 -6.62
CA GLN A 68 -1.68 12.37 -7.52
C GLN A 68 -0.61 13.46 -7.69
N GLU A 69 0.06 13.84 -6.62
CA GLU A 69 1.15 14.82 -6.67
C GLU A 69 2.34 14.30 -7.46
N GLU A 70 2.82 13.13 -7.13
CA GLU A 70 3.94 12.51 -7.83
C GLU A 70 3.64 12.28 -9.32
N SER A 71 2.41 11.93 -9.68
CA SER A 71 2.01 11.72 -11.07
C SER A 71 2.10 12.98 -11.94
N LYS A 72 2.02 14.17 -11.35
CA LYS A 72 2.15 15.45 -12.08
C LYS A 72 3.55 15.64 -12.64
N GLU A 73 4.57 15.10 -11.96
CA GLU A 73 5.97 15.13 -12.41
C GLU A 73 6.23 14.23 -13.64
N TYR A 74 5.25 13.35 -13.95
CA TYR A 74 5.36 12.35 -15.02
C TYR A 74 4.17 12.42 -15.98
N PRO A 75 3.98 13.54 -16.73
CA PRO A 75 2.81 13.75 -17.58
C PRO A 75 2.67 12.73 -18.73
N GLN A 76 3.75 12.02 -19.06
CA GLN A 76 3.77 10.96 -20.07
C GLN A 76 3.19 9.64 -19.56
N VAL A 77 3.05 9.44 -18.24
CA VAL A 77 2.51 8.21 -17.64
C VAL A 77 1.01 8.13 -17.91
N LYS A 78 0.57 6.99 -18.42
CA LYS A 78 -0.84 6.74 -18.79
C LYS A 78 -1.49 5.68 -17.91
N TRP A 79 -0.71 4.89 -17.21
CA TRP A 79 -1.17 3.71 -16.48
C TRP A 79 -0.67 3.74 -15.05
N LEU A 80 -1.55 3.34 -14.12
CA LEU A 80 -1.19 3.00 -12.74
C LEU A 80 -1.28 1.47 -12.59
N ALA A 81 -0.15 0.83 -12.29
CA ALA A 81 -0.13 -0.58 -11.97
C ALA A 81 -0.62 -0.80 -10.54
N GLN A 82 -1.58 -1.69 -10.37
CA GLN A 82 -2.17 -2.06 -9.08
C GLN A 82 -2.09 -3.57 -8.89
N GLY A 83 -1.73 -4.01 -7.68
CA GLY A 83 -1.58 -5.42 -7.32
C GLY A 83 -2.88 -6.08 -6.89
N THR A 84 -4.02 -5.69 -7.45
CA THR A 84 -5.31 -6.35 -7.22
C THR A 84 -5.23 -7.82 -7.58
N ILE A 85 -5.73 -8.69 -6.70
CA ILE A 85 -5.83 -10.14 -6.92
C ILE A 85 -7.29 -10.60 -6.89
N TYR A 86 -7.56 -11.83 -7.32
CA TYR A 86 -8.92 -12.34 -7.45
C TYR A 86 -9.75 -12.30 -6.15
N PRO A 87 -9.22 -12.61 -4.95
CA PRO A 87 -9.93 -12.41 -3.69
C PRO A 87 -10.43 -10.97 -3.47
N ASP A 88 -9.65 -9.95 -3.83
CA ASP A 88 -10.05 -8.54 -3.70
C ASP A 88 -11.27 -8.24 -4.57
N VAL A 89 -11.32 -8.84 -5.78
CA VAL A 89 -12.43 -8.69 -6.72
C VAL A 89 -13.71 -9.32 -6.16
N ILE A 90 -13.62 -10.53 -5.57
CA ILE A 90 -14.77 -11.23 -4.97
C ILE A 90 -15.30 -10.44 -3.77
N GLU A 91 -14.42 -9.99 -2.89
CA GLU A 91 -14.80 -9.21 -1.71
C GLU A 91 -15.50 -7.91 -2.09
N SER A 92 -15.06 -7.28 -3.18
CA SER A 92 -15.68 -6.06 -3.69
C SER A 92 -17.04 -6.31 -4.36
N ALA A 93 -17.20 -7.43 -5.07
CA ALA A 93 -18.45 -7.79 -5.73
C ALA A 93 -19.55 -8.22 -4.73
N GLY A 94 -19.19 -8.81 -3.59
CA GLY A 94 -20.11 -9.25 -2.55
C GLY A 94 -20.80 -8.16 -1.74
N GLY A 95 -20.55 -6.89 -2.05
CA GLY A 95 -20.97 -5.74 -1.27
C GLY A 95 -22.37 -5.20 -1.51
N ASP A 96 -23.20 -5.87 -2.28
CA ASP A 96 -24.63 -5.49 -2.44
C ASP A 96 -25.51 -5.87 -1.25
N THR A 97 -25.01 -6.61 -0.28
CA THR A 97 -25.71 -6.83 0.98
C THR A 97 -25.39 -5.69 1.96
N LYS A 98 -26.44 -5.02 2.44
CA LYS A 98 -26.42 -3.83 3.33
C LYS A 98 -25.50 -3.91 4.58
N LYS A 99 -24.88 -5.06 4.86
CA LYS A 99 -23.94 -5.28 5.97
C LYS A 99 -22.47 -5.22 5.58
N ALA A 100 -22.14 -5.20 4.29
CA ALA A 100 -20.74 -5.24 3.79
C ALA A 100 -20.17 -3.86 3.43
N HIS A 101 -20.92 -2.78 3.66
CA HIS A 101 -20.51 -1.40 3.32
C HIS A 101 -19.24 -0.92 4.06
N ASN A 102 -18.87 -1.55 5.18
CA ASN A 102 -17.76 -1.09 6.01
C ASN A 102 -16.39 -1.75 5.74
N ILE A 103 -16.31 -2.76 4.87
CA ILE A 103 -15.06 -3.53 4.68
C ILE A 103 -14.24 -3.06 3.46
N LYS A 104 -14.78 -2.15 2.65
CA LYS A 104 -14.31 -1.92 1.27
C LYS A 104 -13.37 -0.74 1.03
N SER A 105 -13.03 0.02 2.05
CA SER A 105 -12.30 1.28 1.86
C SER A 105 -10.79 1.14 1.59
N HIS A 106 -10.22 -0.07 1.70
CA HIS A 106 -8.77 -0.25 1.66
C HIS A 106 -8.22 -1.06 0.48
N HIS A 107 -9.07 -1.60 -0.39
CA HIS A 107 -8.60 -2.37 -1.55
C HIS A 107 -8.62 -1.59 -2.87
N ASN A 108 -9.13 -0.35 -2.90
CA ASN A 108 -9.27 0.45 -4.14
C ASN A 108 -9.87 -0.31 -5.34
N VAL A 109 -10.59 -1.40 -5.07
CA VAL A 109 -11.27 -2.18 -6.11
C VAL A 109 -12.56 -1.44 -6.45
N GLY A 110 -12.57 -0.74 -7.55
CA GLY A 110 -13.72 0.05 -7.98
C GLY A 110 -13.37 1.36 -8.65
N GLY A 111 -12.09 1.67 -8.73
CA GLY A 111 -11.60 2.81 -9.49
C GLY A 111 -10.77 3.79 -8.67
N LEU A 112 -9.90 4.45 -9.39
CA LEU A 112 -9.19 5.63 -8.91
C LEU A 112 -10.20 6.79 -8.80
N PRO A 113 -9.95 7.77 -7.92
CA PRO A 113 -10.70 9.02 -7.95
C PRO A 113 -10.72 9.60 -9.37
N ASP A 114 -11.84 10.17 -9.80
CA ASP A 114 -12.01 10.78 -11.13
C ASP A 114 -10.97 11.86 -11.43
N THR A 115 -10.32 12.37 -10.39
CA THR A 115 -9.20 13.31 -10.46
C THR A 115 -7.91 12.68 -10.98
N LEU A 116 -7.73 11.38 -10.85
CA LEU A 116 -6.55 10.67 -11.32
C LEU A 116 -6.78 10.19 -12.77
N LYS A 117 -6.25 10.94 -13.74
CA LYS A 117 -6.41 10.67 -15.19
C LYS A 117 -5.59 9.46 -15.70
N LEU A 118 -5.29 8.49 -14.81
CA LEU A 118 -4.54 7.29 -15.16
C LEU A 118 -5.48 6.10 -15.39
N LYS A 119 -5.15 5.26 -16.34
CA LYS A 119 -5.82 3.97 -16.54
C LYS A 119 -5.25 2.94 -15.57
N LEU A 120 -6.10 2.06 -15.03
CA LEU A 120 -5.63 0.95 -14.19
C LEU A 120 -5.02 -0.17 -15.06
N LEU A 121 -3.93 -0.73 -14.56
CA LEU A 121 -3.30 -1.94 -15.06
C LEU A 121 -3.21 -2.94 -13.91
N GLU A 122 -4.01 -4.00 -13.97
CA GLU A 122 -4.16 -4.99 -12.90
C GLU A 122 -3.75 -6.39 -13.39
N PRO A 123 -2.46 -6.65 -13.58
CA PRO A 123 -1.99 -7.88 -14.24
C PRO A 123 -2.21 -9.15 -13.39
N LEU A 124 -2.51 -9.03 -12.11
CA LEU A 124 -2.72 -10.15 -11.18
C LEU A 124 -4.19 -10.38 -10.84
N ARG A 125 -5.12 -9.64 -11.45
CA ARG A 125 -6.54 -9.58 -11.10
C ARG A 125 -7.24 -10.94 -11.06
N ASP A 126 -6.84 -11.86 -11.91
CA ASP A 126 -7.46 -13.18 -12.04
C ASP A 126 -6.72 -14.29 -11.28
N LEU A 127 -5.69 -13.93 -10.51
CA LEU A 127 -4.86 -14.88 -9.77
C LEU A 127 -5.21 -14.93 -8.29
N PHE A 128 -5.13 -16.12 -7.69
CA PHE A 128 -5.16 -16.31 -6.25
C PHE A 128 -3.79 -16.02 -5.63
N LYS A 129 -3.77 -15.76 -4.32
CA LYS A 129 -2.58 -15.35 -3.60
C LYS A 129 -1.42 -16.35 -3.67
N ASP A 130 -1.73 -17.65 -3.69
CA ASP A 130 -0.72 -18.71 -3.83
C ASP A 130 -0.15 -18.80 -5.26
N GLU A 131 -0.96 -18.50 -6.27
CA GLU A 131 -0.51 -18.39 -7.67
C GLU A 131 0.40 -17.18 -7.86
N VAL A 132 0.04 -16.02 -7.28
CA VAL A 132 0.88 -14.83 -7.27
C VAL A 132 2.24 -15.10 -6.61
N ARG A 133 2.25 -15.87 -5.51
CA ARG A 133 3.51 -16.26 -4.85
C ARG A 133 4.37 -17.16 -5.74
N LYS A 134 3.80 -18.14 -6.41
CA LYS A 134 4.50 -18.99 -7.37
C LYS A 134 5.09 -18.15 -8.49
N LEU A 135 4.28 -17.26 -9.07
CA LEU A 135 4.72 -16.33 -10.12
C LEU A 135 5.89 -15.45 -9.63
N GLY A 136 5.81 -14.94 -8.40
CA GLY A 136 6.89 -14.14 -7.81
C GLY A 136 8.21 -14.89 -7.72
N VAL A 137 8.17 -16.17 -7.32
CA VAL A 137 9.37 -17.03 -7.28
C VAL A 137 9.92 -17.30 -8.68
N GLU A 138 9.05 -17.60 -9.66
CA GLU A 138 9.44 -17.80 -11.07
C GLU A 138 10.07 -16.55 -11.68
N LEU A 139 9.62 -15.35 -11.27
CA LEU A 139 10.21 -14.07 -11.68
C LEU A 139 11.50 -13.72 -10.92
N GLY A 140 11.98 -14.58 -10.04
CA GLY A 140 13.25 -14.40 -9.33
C GLY A 140 13.18 -13.57 -8.06
N LEU A 141 12.00 -13.32 -7.51
CA LEU A 141 11.88 -12.64 -6.21
C LEU A 141 12.43 -13.53 -5.09
N PRO A 142 13.14 -12.98 -4.10
CA PRO A 142 13.59 -13.73 -2.94
C PRO A 142 12.43 -14.41 -2.21
N LYS A 143 12.61 -15.69 -1.85
CA LYS A 143 11.55 -16.46 -1.16
C LYS A 143 11.10 -15.78 0.14
N ASP A 144 12.03 -15.23 0.90
CA ASP A 144 11.73 -14.53 2.16
C ASP A 144 10.82 -13.32 1.94
N MET A 145 10.93 -12.65 0.79
CA MET A 145 10.03 -11.57 0.40
C MET A 145 8.65 -12.09 0.00
N VAL A 146 8.60 -13.15 -0.82
CA VAL A 146 7.35 -13.73 -1.34
C VAL A 146 6.51 -14.35 -0.22
N TYR A 147 7.15 -15.02 0.73
CA TYR A 147 6.49 -15.73 1.83
C TYR A 147 6.53 -14.98 3.17
N ARG A 148 6.92 -13.70 3.15
CA ARG A 148 6.91 -12.88 4.37
C ARG A 148 5.53 -12.88 5.03
N HIS A 149 5.51 -12.74 6.35
CA HIS A 149 4.27 -12.63 7.10
C HIS A 149 3.44 -11.43 6.60
N PRO A 150 2.13 -11.59 6.38
CA PRO A 150 1.26 -10.50 5.93
C PRO A 150 1.32 -9.29 6.87
N PHE A 151 1.39 -8.12 6.28
CA PHE A 151 1.35 -6.86 7.00
C PHE A 151 0.34 -5.93 6.33
N PRO A 152 -0.58 -5.31 7.10
CA PRO A 152 -1.64 -4.50 6.51
C PRO A 152 -1.09 -3.24 5.83
N GLY A 153 -1.77 -2.77 4.78
CA GLY A 153 -1.40 -1.54 4.07
C GLY A 153 -1.28 -0.31 4.98
N PRO A 154 -2.19 -0.09 5.95
CA PRO A 154 -2.06 0.98 6.94
C PRO A 154 -0.90 0.81 7.95
N GLY A 155 -0.12 -0.24 7.83
CA GLY A 155 1.05 -0.48 8.67
C GLY A 155 0.71 -0.65 10.15
N LEU A 156 1.57 -0.13 11.01
CA LEU A 156 1.39 -0.15 12.45
C LEU A 156 0.20 0.70 12.92
N GLY A 157 -0.29 1.63 12.09
CA GLY A 157 -1.36 2.55 12.46
C GLY A 157 -2.64 1.88 12.94
N VAL A 158 -3.03 0.75 12.35
CA VAL A 158 -4.22 -0.02 12.77
C VAL A 158 -3.94 -1.01 13.91
N ARG A 159 -2.68 -1.19 14.28
CA ARG A 159 -2.27 -2.01 15.43
C ARG A 159 -2.13 -1.19 16.72
N ILE A 160 -1.97 0.13 16.61
CA ILE A 160 -1.93 1.04 17.75
C ILE A 160 -3.36 1.32 18.20
N LEU A 161 -3.68 0.93 19.45
CA LEU A 161 -4.94 1.27 20.08
C LEU A 161 -4.93 2.75 20.48
N GLY A 162 -6.03 3.45 20.22
CA GLY A 162 -6.12 4.88 20.48
C GLY A 162 -5.39 5.73 19.45
N GLU A 163 -4.95 6.92 19.84
CA GLU A 163 -4.25 7.88 18.98
C GLU A 163 -2.87 7.36 18.55
N ILE A 164 -2.50 7.64 17.30
CA ILE A 164 -1.18 7.31 16.78
C ILE A 164 -0.19 8.41 17.20
N LYS A 165 0.88 7.99 17.88
CA LYS A 165 2.02 8.83 18.23
C LYS A 165 3.30 8.18 17.75
N LYS A 166 4.29 9.00 17.39
CA LYS A 166 5.56 8.52 16.86
C LYS A 166 6.27 7.56 17.83
N ASP A 167 6.30 7.89 19.11
CA ASP A 167 6.90 7.07 20.15
C ASP A 167 6.19 5.72 20.32
N PHE A 168 4.86 5.67 20.18
CA PHE A 168 4.10 4.42 20.19
C PHE A 168 4.39 3.57 18.94
N ALA A 169 4.52 4.20 17.78
CA ALA A 169 4.90 3.52 16.55
C ALA A 169 6.32 2.95 16.66
N ASP A 170 7.25 3.69 17.24
CA ASP A 170 8.64 3.24 17.44
C ASP A 170 8.73 2.09 18.45
N LEU A 171 7.98 2.15 19.56
CA LEU A 171 7.88 1.07 20.53
C LEU A 171 7.32 -0.21 19.91
N LEU A 172 6.19 -0.07 19.19
CA LEU A 172 5.53 -1.21 18.54
C LEU A 172 6.42 -1.81 17.44
N ARG A 173 7.14 -0.97 16.71
CA ARG A 173 8.10 -1.38 15.68
C ARG A 173 9.24 -2.23 16.28
N GLY A 174 9.71 -1.88 17.48
CA GLY A 174 10.70 -2.67 18.21
C GLY A 174 10.13 -4.00 18.71
N ALA A 175 8.85 -4.05 19.06
CA ALA A 175 8.20 -5.28 19.54
C ALA A 175 7.78 -6.23 18.41
N ASP A 176 7.57 -5.73 17.18
CA ASP A 176 7.19 -6.52 15.99
C ASP A 176 8.44 -7.13 15.29
N ALA A 177 9.65 -6.71 15.67
CA ALA A 177 10.92 -7.16 15.08
C ALA A 177 11.46 -8.41 15.77
#